data_264ab4459d2eacfe6ff792d86199a203
#
_entry.id   264ab4459d2eacfe6ff792d86199a203
#
_cell.length_a   1.000
_cell.length_b   1.000
_cell.length_c   1.000
_cell.angle_alpha   90.00
_cell.angle_beta   90.00
_cell.angle_gamma   90.00
#
_symmetry.space_group_name_H-M   'P 1'
#
loop_
_entity.id
_entity.type
_entity.pdbx_description
1 polymer ?
#
loop_
_entity_poly.entity_id
_entity_poly.type
_entity_poly.pdbx_seq_one_letter_code
_entity_poly.pdbx_strand_id
1 'polypeptide(L)'
;MRHYEIVFLVHPDQSEQVPAMVEKYQGMVTESGGQVHRSEDWGRRQLAHPINKIHKAHYALLNVECPFDVIEEIKSAFKFNDAVLRHMVLQRDEAVTEASPMAVAVAEEKQREKEAQQRRDAKAAAEAAQRAEEDKAQPA
;
A
#
# COMPACT_ATOMS: atom_id res chain seq x y z
N MET A 1 23.16 13.66 -6.97
CA MET A 1 21.89 12.91 -6.78
C MET A 1 20.73 13.88 -6.68
N ARG A 2 19.58 13.47 -7.15
CA ARG A 2 18.36 14.27 -7.13
C ARG A 2 17.26 13.55 -6.36
N HIS A 3 16.25 14.29 -5.95
CA HIS A 3 15.09 13.76 -5.25
C HIS A 3 13.96 13.47 -6.24
N TYR A 4 13.39 12.28 -6.15
CA TYR A 4 12.29 11.85 -7.01
C TYR A 4 11.15 11.27 -6.19
N GLU A 5 9.94 11.52 -6.66
CA GLU A 5 8.74 10.89 -6.14
C GLU A 5 8.20 9.94 -7.20
N ILE A 6 8.05 8.68 -6.82
CA ILE A 6 7.63 7.61 -7.73
C ILE A 6 6.30 7.07 -7.22
N VAL A 7 5.28 7.12 -8.07
CA VAL A 7 3.97 6.50 -7.80
C VAL A 7 3.73 5.45 -8.87
N PHE A 8 3.37 4.25 -8.46
CA PHE A 8 3.00 3.22 -9.43
C PHE A 8 1.75 2.47 -8.97
N LEU A 9 0.99 2.03 -9.98
CA LEU A 9 -0.28 1.34 -9.81
C LEU A 9 -0.13 -0.08 -10.32
N VAL A 10 -0.45 -1.04 -9.45
CA VAL A 10 -0.34 -2.46 -9.75
C VAL A 10 -1.74 -3.05 -9.91
N HIS A 11 -1.88 -3.98 -10.86
CA HIS A 11 -3.12 -4.71 -11.09
C HIS A 11 -3.63 -5.31 -9.76
N PRO A 12 -4.93 -5.17 -9.43
CA PRO A 12 -5.45 -5.62 -8.14
C PRO A 12 -5.25 -7.12 -7.86
N ASP A 13 -5.24 -7.95 -8.90
CA ASP A 13 -4.97 -9.39 -8.79
C ASP A 13 -3.50 -9.70 -8.45
N GLN A 14 -2.62 -8.73 -8.63
CA GLN A 14 -1.18 -8.83 -8.36
C GLN A 14 -0.76 -8.08 -7.09
N SER A 15 -1.71 -7.71 -6.24
CA SER A 15 -1.44 -6.97 -5.00
C SER A 15 -0.44 -7.68 -4.08
N GLU A 16 -0.41 -9.01 -4.08
CA GLU A 16 0.52 -9.79 -3.27
C GLU A 16 1.98 -9.59 -3.66
N GLN A 17 2.24 -9.17 -4.89
CA GLN A 17 3.59 -8.91 -5.40
C GLN A 17 4.11 -7.52 -5.01
N VAL A 18 3.25 -6.61 -4.56
CA VAL A 18 3.63 -5.22 -4.26
C VAL A 18 4.75 -5.11 -3.23
N PRO A 19 4.76 -5.81 -2.09
CA PRO A 19 5.87 -5.73 -1.14
C PRO A 19 7.21 -6.12 -1.76
N ALA A 20 7.25 -7.18 -2.54
CA ALA A 20 8.47 -7.63 -3.23
C ALA A 20 8.93 -6.64 -4.29
N MET A 21 7.98 -6.03 -5.02
CA MET A 21 8.27 -4.98 -6.01
C MET A 21 8.88 -3.74 -5.36
N VAL A 22 8.28 -3.28 -4.28
CA VAL A 22 8.77 -2.12 -3.50
C VAL A 22 10.19 -2.40 -3.00
N GLU A 23 10.42 -3.56 -2.41
CA GLU A 23 11.74 -3.97 -1.94
C GLU A 23 12.77 -3.98 -3.07
N LYS A 24 12.41 -4.50 -4.24
CA LYS A 24 13.27 -4.52 -5.42
C LYS A 24 13.68 -3.09 -5.85
N TYR A 25 12.71 -2.18 -5.95
CA TYR A 25 12.99 -0.80 -6.38
C TYR A 25 13.79 -0.04 -5.33
N GLN A 26 13.51 -0.25 -4.05
CA GLN A 26 14.32 0.29 -2.96
C GLN A 26 15.76 -0.23 -3.03
N GLY A 27 15.94 -1.51 -3.31
CA GLY A 27 17.26 -2.12 -3.49
C GLY A 27 18.04 -1.50 -4.63
N MET A 28 17.40 -1.21 -5.76
CA MET A 28 18.03 -0.52 -6.90
C MET A 28 18.56 0.86 -6.49
N VAL A 29 17.80 1.58 -5.68
CA VAL A 29 18.21 2.90 -5.17
C VAL A 29 19.37 2.79 -4.18
N THR A 30 19.28 1.90 -3.21
CA THR A 30 20.30 1.74 -2.16
C THR A 30 21.61 1.19 -2.70
N GLU A 31 21.57 0.27 -3.65
CA GLU A 31 22.77 -0.28 -4.32
C GLU A 31 23.54 0.77 -5.10
N SER A 32 22.88 1.80 -5.60
CA SER A 32 23.53 2.93 -6.30
C SER A 32 24.16 3.95 -5.35
N GLY A 33 24.05 3.75 -4.03
CA GLY A 33 24.47 4.71 -3.01
C GLY A 33 23.41 5.76 -2.69
N GLY A 34 22.20 5.59 -3.22
CA GLY A 34 21.07 6.46 -2.93
C GLY A 34 20.37 6.14 -1.62
N GLN A 35 19.32 6.91 -1.32
CA GLN A 35 18.52 6.75 -0.11
C GLN A 35 17.04 6.75 -0.44
N VAL A 36 16.28 5.95 0.31
CA VAL A 36 14.81 5.98 0.29
C VAL A 36 14.35 6.78 1.49
N HIS A 37 13.69 7.91 1.23
CA HIS A 37 13.25 8.84 2.28
C HIS A 37 11.82 8.54 2.74
N ARG A 38 10.97 8.05 1.85
CA ARG A 38 9.59 7.71 2.16
C ARG A 38 9.14 6.53 1.31
N SER A 39 8.47 5.58 1.93
CA SER A 39 7.87 4.44 1.24
C SER A 39 6.49 4.21 1.84
N GLU A 40 5.47 4.25 0.99
CA GLU A 40 4.08 4.10 1.42
C GLU A 40 3.36 3.09 0.55
N ASP A 41 2.55 2.24 1.17
CA ASP A 41 1.62 1.35 0.51
C ASP A 41 0.21 1.85 0.81
N TRP A 42 -0.48 2.34 -0.21
CA TRP A 42 -1.82 2.90 -0.05
C TRP A 42 -2.92 1.86 -0.20
N GLY A 43 -2.58 0.64 -0.55
CA GLY A 43 -3.54 -0.44 -0.76
C GLY A 43 -4.33 -0.31 -2.06
N ARG A 44 -5.36 -1.11 -2.18
CA ARG A 44 -6.25 -1.06 -3.35
C ARG A 44 -7.18 0.14 -3.23
N ARG A 45 -7.20 0.96 -4.29
CA ARG A 45 -8.04 2.15 -4.38
C ARG A 45 -8.79 2.15 -5.69
N GLN A 46 -9.99 2.74 -5.66
CA GLN A 46 -10.78 2.91 -6.87
C GLN A 46 -10.14 3.95 -7.79
N LEU A 47 -10.06 3.63 -9.08
CA LEU A 47 -9.55 4.54 -10.09
C LEU A 47 -10.64 5.57 -10.44
N ALA A 48 -10.21 6.82 -10.69
CA ALA A 48 -11.12 7.86 -11.18
C ALA A 48 -11.67 7.50 -12.56
N HIS A 49 -10.83 6.87 -13.39
CA HIS A 49 -11.20 6.35 -14.71
C HIS A 49 -10.66 4.93 -14.87
N PRO A 50 -11.43 4.01 -15.48
CA PRO A 50 -10.96 2.66 -15.72
C PRO A 50 -9.73 2.64 -16.63
N ILE A 51 -8.82 1.70 -16.33
CA ILE A 51 -7.68 1.39 -17.20
C ILE A 51 -7.89 -0.03 -17.73
N ASN A 52 -8.08 -0.17 -19.06
CA ASN A 52 -8.34 -1.47 -19.69
C ASN A 52 -9.45 -2.26 -18.97
N LYS A 53 -10.57 -1.59 -18.65
CA LYS A 53 -11.71 -2.14 -17.91
C LYS A 53 -11.44 -2.49 -16.45
N ILE A 54 -10.28 -2.13 -15.92
CA ILE A 54 -9.92 -2.33 -14.52
C ILE A 54 -10.30 -1.08 -13.74
N HIS A 55 -11.08 -1.24 -12.66
CA HIS A 55 -11.64 -0.14 -11.89
C HIS A 55 -10.89 0.17 -10.59
N LYS A 56 -10.03 -0.74 -10.13
CA LYS A 56 -9.22 -0.60 -8.92
C LYS A 56 -7.77 -0.90 -9.22
N ALA A 57 -6.87 -0.32 -8.44
CA ALA A 57 -5.45 -0.61 -8.51
C ALA A 57 -4.83 -0.55 -7.12
N HIS A 58 -3.71 -1.23 -6.95
CA HIS A 58 -2.91 -1.13 -5.73
C HIS A 58 -1.88 -0.03 -5.92
N TYR A 59 -1.93 1.00 -5.06
CA TYR A 59 -1.07 2.19 -5.16
C TYR A 59 0.12 2.05 -4.23
N ALA A 60 1.29 2.40 -4.73
CA ALA A 60 2.52 2.49 -3.93
C ALA A 60 3.25 3.79 -4.24
N LEU A 61 3.87 4.36 -3.23
CA LEU A 61 4.62 5.62 -3.30
C LEU A 61 6.03 5.43 -2.74
N LEU A 62 7.01 5.95 -3.47
CA LEU A 62 8.40 6.00 -3.02
C LEU A 62 8.95 7.42 -3.22
N ASN A 63 9.58 7.98 -2.20
CA ASN A 63 10.42 9.16 -2.34
C ASN A 63 11.87 8.74 -2.15
N VAL A 64 12.66 8.95 -3.17
CA VAL A 64 14.04 8.46 -3.23
C VAL A 64 15.00 9.58 -3.61
N GLU A 65 16.26 9.41 -3.24
CA GLU A 65 17.37 10.23 -3.67
C GLU A 65 18.37 9.33 -4.38
N CYS A 66 18.56 9.53 -5.68
CA CYS A 66 19.42 8.68 -6.50
C CYS A 66 19.87 9.40 -7.77
N PRO A 67 20.87 8.83 -8.50
CA PRO A 67 21.21 9.32 -9.83
C PRO A 67 20.09 9.08 -10.84
N PHE A 68 20.06 9.89 -11.89
CA PHE A 68 19.06 9.77 -12.96
C PHE A 68 19.09 8.40 -13.66
N ASP A 69 20.26 7.79 -13.80
CA ASP A 69 20.39 6.45 -14.42
C ASP A 69 19.53 5.41 -13.70
N VAL A 70 19.46 5.46 -12.37
CA VAL A 70 18.65 4.54 -11.56
C VAL A 70 17.17 4.75 -11.84
N ILE A 71 16.73 6.00 -12.00
CA ILE A 71 15.35 6.32 -12.38
C ILE A 71 14.99 5.74 -13.74
N GLU A 72 15.89 5.83 -14.69
CA GLU A 72 15.71 5.23 -16.03
C GLU A 72 15.59 3.70 -15.95
N GLU A 73 16.40 3.05 -15.11
CA GLU A 73 16.31 1.61 -14.86
C GLU A 73 14.97 1.23 -14.23
N ILE A 74 14.50 2.00 -13.27
CA ILE A 74 13.19 1.77 -12.62
C ILE A 74 12.06 1.94 -13.61
N LYS A 75 12.09 2.99 -14.43
CA LYS A 75 11.09 3.19 -15.49
C LYS A 75 11.06 2.03 -16.48
N SER A 76 12.23 1.52 -16.86
CA SER A 76 12.33 0.35 -17.74
C SER A 76 11.74 -0.89 -17.08
N ALA A 77 11.99 -1.09 -15.78
CA ALA A 77 11.41 -2.20 -15.03
C ALA A 77 9.88 -2.11 -14.99
N PHE A 78 9.31 -0.93 -14.82
CA PHE A 78 7.85 -0.73 -14.89
C PHE A 78 7.29 -1.07 -16.26
N LYS A 79 7.97 -0.61 -17.31
CA LYS A 79 7.54 -0.83 -18.69
C LYS A 79 7.46 -2.32 -19.06
N PHE A 80 8.38 -3.12 -18.54
CA PHE A 80 8.45 -4.54 -18.82
C PHE A 80 7.70 -5.42 -17.80
N ASN A 81 7.10 -4.83 -16.79
CA ASN A 81 6.31 -5.56 -15.80
C ASN A 81 4.82 -5.39 -16.09
N ASP A 82 4.19 -6.46 -16.56
CA ASP A 82 2.77 -6.46 -16.92
C ASP A 82 1.83 -6.19 -15.74
N ALA A 83 2.29 -6.41 -14.51
CA ALA A 83 1.53 -6.11 -13.31
C ALA A 83 1.39 -4.61 -13.05
N VAL A 84 2.31 -3.79 -13.57
CA VAL A 84 2.27 -2.33 -13.41
C VAL A 84 1.36 -1.72 -14.48
N LEU A 85 0.22 -1.17 -14.07
CA LEU A 85 -0.74 -0.54 -14.97
C LEU A 85 -0.30 0.85 -15.40
N ARG A 86 0.18 1.65 -14.45
CA ARG A 86 0.64 3.03 -14.67
C ARG A 86 1.74 3.35 -13.68
N HIS A 87 2.59 4.28 -14.05
CA HIS A 87 3.59 4.85 -13.16
C HIS A 87 3.78 6.33 -13.44
N MET A 88 4.28 7.05 -12.44
CA MET A 88 4.60 8.47 -12.56
C MET A 88 5.85 8.74 -11.75
N VAL A 89 6.78 9.50 -12.32
CA VAL A 89 8.00 9.93 -11.65
C VAL A 89 8.06 11.44 -11.69
N LEU A 90 8.14 12.07 -10.52
CA LEU A 90 8.27 13.52 -10.39
C LEU A 90 9.61 13.85 -9.73
N GLN A 91 10.29 14.87 -10.22
CA GLN A 91 11.45 15.43 -9.56
C GLN A 91 11.01 16.34 -8.42
N ARG A 92 11.63 16.19 -7.26
CA ARG A 92 11.40 17.05 -6.09
C ARG A 92 12.65 17.87 -5.80
N ASP A 93 12.46 19.00 -5.13
CA ASP A 93 13.57 19.89 -4.77
C ASP A 93 14.28 19.43 -3.49
N GLU A 94 13.58 18.70 -2.63
CA GLU A 94 14.09 18.25 -1.33
C GLU A 94 13.55 16.89 -0.96
N ALA A 95 14.14 16.27 0.08
CA ALA A 95 13.66 15.01 0.64
C ALA A 95 12.29 15.20 1.27
N VAL A 96 11.32 14.35 0.90
CA VAL A 96 9.99 14.32 1.50
C VAL A 96 9.90 13.08 2.39
N THR A 97 9.79 13.29 3.70
CA THR A 97 9.78 12.22 4.71
C THR A 97 8.49 12.14 5.50
N GLU A 98 7.70 13.20 5.51
CA GLU A 98 6.42 13.24 6.23
C GLU A 98 5.39 12.31 5.57
N ALA A 99 4.53 11.70 6.39
CA ALA A 99 3.43 10.89 5.89
C ALA A 99 2.54 11.74 4.96
N SER A 100 2.19 11.20 3.79
CA SER A 100 1.29 11.87 2.87
C SER A 100 -0.13 11.94 3.44
N PRO A 101 -0.99 12.85 2.96
CA PRO A 101 -2.41 12.82 3.33
C PRO A 101 -3.07 11.48 3.04
N MET A 102 -2.68 10.80 1.98
CA MET A 102 -3.18 9.46 1.67
C MET A 102 -2.72 8.41 2.68
N ALA A 103 -1.47 8.46 3.14
CA ALA A 103 -0.96 7.55 4.17
C ALA A 103 -1.71 7.73 5.49
N VAL A 104 -2.00 8.97 5.87
CA VAL A 104 -2.81 9.28 7.06
C VAL A 104 -4.21 8.70 6.91
N ALA A 105 -4.86 8.88 5.76
CA ALA A 105 -6.18 8.34 5.48
C ALA A 105 -6.19 6.79 5.53
N VAL A 106 -5.17 6.14 4.98
CA VAL A 106 -5.02 4.68 5.03
C VAL A 106 -4.88 4.19 6.46
N ALA A 107 -4.05 4.86 7.27
CA ALA A 107 -3.85 4.50 8.67
C ALA A 107 -5.15 4.65 9.47
N GLU A 108 -5.92 5.72 9.24
CA GLU A 108 -7.22 5.93 9.87
C GLU A 108 -8.25 4.87 9.48
N GLU A 109 -8.30 4.49 8.21
CA GLU A 109 -9.18 3.40 7.74
C GLU A 109 -8.84 2.07 8.40
N LYS A 110 -7.55 1.72 8.46
CA LYS A 110 -7.09 0.50 9.14
C LYS A 110 -7.46 0.50 10.62
N GLN A 111 -7.33 1.64 11.28
CA GLN A 111 -7.71 1.78 12.69
C GLN A 111 -9.21 1.59 12.88
N ARG A 112 -10.04 2.19 12.03
CA ARG A 112 -11.50 2.02 12.06
C ARG A 112 -11.92 0.58 11.82
N GLU A 113 -11.31 -0.09 10.85
CA GLU A 113 -11.57 -1.50 10.56
C GLU A 113 -11.21 -2.40 11.75
N LYS A 114 -10.07 -2.13 12.36
CA LYS A 114 -9.61 -2.86 13.55
C LYS A 114 -10.57 -2.69 14.73
N GLU A 115 -11.01 -1.46 15.00
CA GLU A 115 -11.99 -1.16 16.05
C GLU A 115 -13.34 -1.83 15.77
N ALA A 116 -13.81 -1.76 14.52
CA ALA A 116 -15.04 -2.41 14.10
C ALA A 116 -14.97 -3.94 14.27
N GLN A 117 -13.83 -4.53 13.93
CA GLN A 117 -13.62 -5.98 14.12
C GLN A 117 -13.59 -6.35 15.59
N GLN A 118 -12.93 -5.57 16.44
CA GLN A 118 -12.90 -5.77 17.88
C GLN A 118 -14.31 -5.69 18.49
N ARG A 119 -15.14 -4.75 18.05
CA ARG A 119 -16.54 -4.65 18.48
C ARG A 119 -17.35 -5.87 18.08
N ARG A 120 -17.19 -6.34 16.85
CA ARG A 120 -17.87 -7.56 16.37
C ARG A 120 -17.44 -8.79 17.15
N ASP A 121 -16.17 -8.94 17.43
CA ASP A 121 -15.62 -10.05 18.20
C ASP A 121 -16.13 -10.02 19.66
N ALA A 122 -16.15 -8.83 20.27
CA ALA A 122 -16.68 -8.66 21.63
C ALA A 122 -18.17 -8.99 21.71
N LYS A 123 -18.96 -8.56 20.72
CA LYS A 123 -20.39 -8.87 20.63
C LYS A 123 -20.63 -10.37 20.44
N ALA A 124 -19.87 -11.00 19.55
CA ALA A 124 -19.97 -12.45 19.31
C ALA A 124 -19.61 -13.25 20.56
N ALA A 125 -18.56 -12.83 21.28
CA ALA A 125 -18.17 -13.47 22.55
C ALA A 125 -19.25 -13.31 23.63
N ALA A 126 -19.87 -12.12 23.75
CA ALA A 126 -20.94 -11.88 24.69
C ALA A 126 -22.18 -12.73 24.38
N GLU A 127 -22.56 -12.82 23.11
CA GLU A 127 -23.70 -13.67 22.67
C GLU A 127 -23.41 -15.15 22.91
N ALA A 128 -22.18 -15.61 22.63
CA ALA A 128 -21.80 -16.99 22.91
C ALA A 128 -21.82 -17.31 24.41
N ALA A 129 -21.40 -16.38 25.26
CA ALA A 129 -21.47 -16.52 26.71
C ALA A 129 -22.91 -16.61 27.21
N GLN A 130 -23.80 -15.77 26.67
CA GLN A 130 -25.23 -15.81 27.01
C GLN A 130 -25.86 -17.14 26.60
N ARG A 131 -25.57 -17.65 25.41
CA ARG A 131 -26.07 -18.95 24.97
C ARG A 131 -25.60 -20.10 25.87
N ALA A 132 -24.34 -20.06 26.29
CA ALA A 132 -23.77 -21.05 27.18
C ALA A 132 -24.45 -21.03 28.56
N GLU A 133 -24.78 -19.83 29.06
CA GLU A 133 -25.54 -19.70 30.32
C GLU A 133 -27.00 -20.19 30.20
N GLU A 134 -27.66 -19.86 29.10
CA GLU A 134 -29.00 -20.32 28.80
C GLU A 134 -29.04 -21.84 28.68
N ASP A 135 -28.11 -22.45 27.99
CA ASP A 135 -28.02 -23.91 27.88
C ASP A 135 -27.76 -24.58 29.22
N LYS A 136 -27.00 -23.97 30.13
CA LYS A 136 -26.79 -24.46 31.50
C LYS A 136 -28.01 -24.29 32.40
N ALA A 137 -28.81 -23.25 32.15
CA ALA A 137 -30.00 -22.95 32.92
C ALA A 137 -31.21 -23.80 32.52
N GLN A 138 -31.21 -24.44 31.35
CA GLN A 138 -32.28 -25.33 30.92
C GLN A 138 -32.13 -26.69 31.60
N PRO A 139 -33.12 -27.13 32.42
CA PRO A 139 -33.13 -28.47 32.98
C PRO A 139 -33.32 -29.51 31.88
N ALA A 140 -32.60 -30.60 32.00
CA ALA A 140 -32.66 -31.73 31.07
C ALA A 140 -34.08 -32.32 30.95
#